data_5b5e795904c281823354bc9bda1c39f5
#
_entry.id   5b5e795904c281823354bc9bda1c39f5
#
_cell.length_a   1.000
_cell.length_b   1.000
_cell.length_c   1.000
_cell.angle_alpha   90.00
_cell.angle_beta   90.00
_cell.angle_gamma   90.00
#
_symmetry.space_group_name_H-M   'P 1'
#
loop_
_entity.id
_entity.type
_entity.pdbx_description
1 polymer ?
#
loop_
_entity_poly.entity_id
_entity_poly.type
_entity_poly.pdbx_seq_one_letter_code
_entity_poly.pdbx_strand_id
1 'polypeptide(L)'
;MAKSSKLVAVKHGKVLLVRRRRDRLWMFPGGRKRARENEKDCLRGEIKEELPKLRLGRVRLWKEVKAKNRRSGRRMSDAIFVARKASGHLKIGDKKEIDKAIWRKPRGIRLTPTSRYVRDKLFPIS
;
A
#
# COMPACT_ATOMS: atom_id res chain seq x y z
N MET A 1 8.84 2.31 15.83
CA MET A 1 7.91 2.96 14.88
C MET A 1 8.21 2.55 13.45
N ALA A 2 7.17 2.32 12.68
CA ALA A 2 7.32 2.00 11.27
C ALA A 2 7.79 3.22 10.47
N LYS A 3 8.64 2.99 9.46
CA LYS A 3 9.17 4.04 8.59
C LYS A 3 8.23 4.39 7.43
N SER A 4 7.29 3.51 7.12
CA SER A 4 6.32 3.68 6.04
C SER A 4 4.98 3.11 6.46
N SER A 5 3.92 3.51 5.76
CA SER A 5 2.60 2.94 5.94
C SER A 5 2.06 2.47 4.59
N LYS A 6 1.37 1.34 4.58
CA LYS A 6 0.75 0.75 3.39
C LYS A 6 -0.70 0.42 3.67
N LEU A 7 -1.53 0.52 2.64
CA LEU A 7 -2.96 0.26 2.73
C LEU A 7 -3.34 -0.99 1.95
N VAL A 8 -4.02 -1.91 2.61
CA VAL A 8 -4.71 -3.02 1.95
C VAL A 8 -6.20 -2.68 1.95
N ALA A 9 -6.68 -2.10 0.86
CA ALA A 9 -8.10 -1.82 0.67
C ALA A 9 -8.73 -2.98 -0.08
N VAL A 10 -9.83 -3.49 0.44
CA VAL A 10 -10.53 -4.65 -0.12
C VAL A 10 -11.91 -4.21 -0.60
N LYS A 11 -12.27 -4.62 -1.81
CA LYS A 11 -13.57 -4.33 -2.41
C LYS A 11 -13.98 -5.47 -3.34
N HIS A 12 -15.11 -6.11 -3.04
CA HIS A 12 -15.64 -7.21 -3.86
C HIS A 12 -14.60 -8.31 -4.15
N GLY A 13 -13.84 -8.72 -3.15
CA GLY A 13 -12.83 -9.77 -3.28
C GLY A 13 -11.55 -9.34 -4.02
N LYS A 14 -11.45 -8.05 -4.34
CA LYS A 14 -10.28 -7.47 -5.00
C LYS A 14 -9.55 -6.53 -4.06
N VAL A 15 -8.28 -6.30 -4.33
CA VAL A 15 -7.47 -5.34 -3.58
C VAL A 15 -7.05 -4.19 -4.48
N LEU A 16 -6.81 -3.05 -3.85
CA LEU A 16 -6.28 -1.88 -4.54
C LEU A 16 -4.77 -2.02 -4.67
N LEU A 17 -4.27 -1.97 -5.90
CA LEU A 17 -2.84 -1.96 -6.20
C LEU A 17 -2.50 -0.75 -7.06
N VAL A 18 -1.33 -0.19 -6.82
CA VAL A 18 -0.76 0.88 -7.63
C VAL A 18 0.53 0.39 -8.25
N ARG A 19 0.84 0.90 -9.46
CA ARG A 19 2.08 0.54 -10.15
C ARG A 19 3.11 1.66 -9.98
N ARG A 20 4.26 1.28 -9.46
CA ARG A 20 5.38 2.20 -9.26
C ARG A 20 6.02 2.52 -10.62
N ARG A 21 6.17 3.82 -10.92
CA ARG A 21 6.63 4.25 -12.22
C ARG A 21 8.06 3.80 -12.54
N ARG A 22 8.95 3.90 -11.57
CA ARG A 22 10.39 3.67 -11.80
C ARG A 22 10.75 2.24 -12.26
N ASP A 23 10.03 1.22 -11.79
CA ASP A 23 10.33 -0.19 -12.09
C ASP A 23 9.12 -1.00 -12.53
N ARG A 24 7.96 -0.37 -12.57
CA ARG A 24 6.68 -0.97 -12.97
C ARG A 24 6.24 -2.14 -12.10
N LEU A 25 6.74 -2.20 -10.88
CA LEU A 25 6.24 -3.16 -9.91
C LEU A 25 4.96 -2.64 -9.27
N TRP A 26 4.07 -3.56 -8.98
CA TRP A 26 2.82 -3.26 -8.30
C TRP A 26 3.02 -3.35 -6.80
N MET A 27 2.27 -2.57 -6.05
CA MET A 27 2.37 -2.55 -4.60
C MET A 27 1.06 -2.05 -4.00
N PHE A 28 0.87 -2.34 -2.71
CA PHE A 28 -0.17 -1.68 -1.94
C PHE A 28 0.19 -0.20 -1.80
N PRO A 29 -0.78 0.71 -1.95
CA PRO A 29 -0.49 2.14 -1.90
C PRO A 29 -0.06 2.59 -0.50
N GLY A 30 0.70 3.65 -0.46
CA GLY A 30 1.23 4.24 0.76
C GLY A 30 2.56 4.92 0.53
N GLY A 31 3.26 5.27 1.59
CA GLY A 31 4.52 5.96 1.47
C GLY A 31 5.26 6.11 2.78
N ARG A 32 6.36 6.84 2.73
CA ARG A 32 7.23 7.07 3.87
C ARG A 32 6.62 8.01 4.89
N LYS A 33 6.83 7.69 6.15
CA LYS A 33 6.42 8.56 7.24
C LYS A 33 7.33 9.79 7.30
N ARG A 34 6.74 10.96 7.45
CA ARG A 34 7.45 12.21 7.70
C ARG A 34 7.63 12.39 9.19
N ALA A 35 8.57 13.26 9.58
CA ALA A 35 8.79 13.58 10.98
C ALA A 35 7.50 14.09 11.62
N ARG A 36 7.25 13.68 12.87
CA ARG A 36 6.07 14.08 13.66
C ARG A 36 4.72 13.56 13.18
N GLU A 37 4.71 12.67 12.21
CA GLU A 37 3.50 11.93 11.82
C GLU A 37 3.42 10.62 12.58
N ASN A 38 2.20 10.19 12.90
CA ASN A 38 2.00 8.79 13.24
C ASN A 38 1.72 7.99 11.95
N GLU A 39 1.71 6.67 12.04
CA GLU A 39 1.58 5.81 10.85
C GLU A 39 0.25 6.00 10.14
N LYS A 40 -0.83 6.23 10.89
CA LYS A 40 -2.18 6.42 10.31
C LYS A 40 -2.29 7.75 9.57
N ASP A 41 -1.72 8.82 10.14
CA ASP A 41 -1.68 10.13 9.48
C ASP A 41 -0.83 10.09 8.22
N CYS A 42 0.30 9.38 8.28
CA CYS A 42 1.14 9.13 7.12
C CYS A 42 0.34 8.45 6.01
N LEU A 43 -0.39 7.38 6.35
CA LEU A 43 -1.19 6.65 5.37
C LEU A 43 -2.24 7.56 4.73
N ARG A 44 -3.01 8.28 5.54
CA ARG A 44 -4.06 9.17 5.02
C ARG A 44 -3.49 10.25 4.11
N GLY A 45 -2.35 10.83 4.48
CA GLY A 45 -1.68 11.83 3.66
C GLY A 45 -1.21 11.28 2.33
N GLU A 46 -0.55 10.12 2.34
CA GLU A 46 -0.07 9.47 1.12
C GLU A 46 -1.21 9.06 0.18
N ILE A 47 -2.28 8.50 0.73
CA ILE A 47 -3.44 8.13 -0.08
C ILE A 47 -4.09 9.37 -0.70
N LYS A 48 -4.18 10.46 0.03
CA LYS A 48 -4.72 11.73 -0.49
C LYS A 48 -3.86 12.27 -1.64
N GLU A 49 -2.54 12.13 -1.55
CA GLU A 49 -1.63 12.56 -2.62
C GLU A 49 -1.69 11.64 -3.83
N GLU A 50 -1.66 10.32 -3.63
CA GLU A 50 -1.64 9.35 -4.71
C GLU A 50 -3.00 9.16 -5.38
N LEU A 51 -4.06 9.09 -4.59
CA LEU A 51 -5.41 8.78 -5.05
C LEU A 51 -6.43 9.72 -4.40
N PRO A 52 -6.44 11.00 -4.80
CA PRO A 52 -7.22 12.04 -4.11
C PRO A 52 -8.74 11.84 -4.15
N LYS A 53 -9.25 11.02 -5.05
CA LYS A 53 -10.69 10.75 -5.17
C LYS A 53 -11.12 9.46 -4.48
N LEU A 54 -10.18 8.72 -3.90
CA LEU A 54 -10.49 7.52 -3.14
C LEU A 54 -11.04 7.89 -1.78
N ARG A 55 -12.14 7.25 -1.40
CA ARG A 55 -12.76 7.42 -0.08
C ARG A 55 -12.65 6.10 0.66
N LEU A 56 -12.11 6.15 1.86
CA LEU A 56 -11.93 4.98 2.71
C LEU A 56 -12.91 5.03 3.87
N GLY A 57 -13.48 3.89 4.21
CA GLY A 57 -14.18 3.71 5.46
C GLY A 57 -13.16 3.57 6.59
N ARG A 58 -13.49 2.76 7.58
CA ARG A 58 -12.60 2.54 8.73
C ARG A 58 -11.31 1.86 8.31
N VAL A 59 -10.18 2.40 8.80
CA VAL A 59 -8.84 1.88 8.53
C VAL A 59 -8.28 1.33 9.84
N ARG A 60 -7.86 0.07 9.84
CA ARG A 60 -7.33 -0.60 11.03
C ARG A 60 -5.91 -1.09 10.80
N LEU A 61 -5.04 -0.89 11.78
CA LEU A 61 -3.71 -1.47 11.75
C LEU A 61 -3.81 -3.00 11.85
N TRP A 62 -3.22 -3.69 10.87
CA TRP A 62 -3.11 -5.13 10.91
C TRP A 62 -1.81 -5.54 11.61
N LYS A 63 -0.68 -4.99 11.14
CA LYS A 63 0.61 -5.40 11.67
C LYS A 63 1.73 -4.50 11.12
N GLU A 64 2.83 -4.41 11.84
CA GLU A 64 4.07 -3.84 11.34
C GLU A 64 4.92 -4.95 10.74
N VAL A 65 5.30 -4.79 9.48
CA VAL A 65 6.15 -5.73 8.76
C VAL A 65 7.56 -5.18 8.70
N LYS A 66 8.52 -5.96 9.17
CA LYS A 66 9.94 -5.59 9.15
C LYS A 66 10.67 -6.41 8.10
N ALA A 67 11.48 -5.75 7.29
CA ALA A 67 12.27 -6.40 6.27
C ALA A 67 13.64 -5.75 6.18
N LYS A 68 14.59 -6.48 5.60
CA LYS A 68 15.93 -5.95 5.36
C LYS A 68 16.18 -5.96 3.85
N ASN A 69 16.62 -4.81 3.32
CA ASN A 69 17.01 -4.74 1.93
C ASN A 69 18.34 -5.48 1.76
N ARG A 70 18.34 -6.51 0.92
CA ARG A 70 19.53 -7.35 0.70
C ARG A 70 20.71 -6.61 0.08
N ARG A 71 20.45 -5.60 -0.73
CA ARG A 71 21.50 -4.83 -1.40
C ARG A 71 22.16 -3.81 -0.49
N SER A 72 21.36 -3.03 0.23
CA SER A 72 21.84 -1.92 1.06
C SER A 72 22.07 -2.28 2.51
N GLY A 73 21.58 -3.44 2.97
CA GLY A 73 21.54 -3.81 4.38
C GLY A 73 20.58 -2.98 5.20
N ARG A 74 19.83 -2.10 4.57
CA ARG A 74 18.92 -1.17 5.22
C ARG A 74 17.71 -1.90 5.78
N ARG A 75 17.36 -1.60 7.02
CA ARG A 75 16.15 -2.12 7.64
C ARG A 75 14.95 -1.29 7.19
N MET A 76 13.90 -1.97 6.76
CA MET A 76 12.63 -1.36 6.36
C MET A 76 11.54 -1.83 7.31
N SER A 77 10.61 -0.94 7.62
CA SER A 77 9.44 -1.30 8.42
C SER A 77 8.21 -0.58 7.86
N ASP A 78 7.16 -1.36 7.63
CA ASP A 78 5.91 -0.86 7.09
C ASP A 78 4.77 -1.18 8.05
N ALA A 79 4.01 -0.16 8.43
CA ALA A 79 2.74 -0.34 9.14
C ALA A 79 1.68 -0.68 8.10
N ILE A 80 1.08 -1.84 8.21
CA ILE A 80 0.09 -2.33 7.24
C ILE A 80 -1.30 -2.13 7.82
N PHE A 81 -2.09 -1.31 7.14
CA PHE A 81 -3.48 -1.02 7.50
C PHE A 81 -4.43 -1.70 6.53
N VAL A 82 -5.58 -2.11 7.03
CA VAL A 82 -6.63 -2.76 6.23
C VAL A 82 -7.88 -1.90 6.26
N ALA A 83 -8.47 -1.66 5.09
CA ALA A 83 -9.77 -1.00 4.93
C ALA A 83 -10.69 -1.94 4.15
N ARG A 84 -11.83 -2.30 4.73
CA ARG A 84 -12.81 -3.20 4.10
C ARG A 84 -13.88 -2.44 3.32
N LYS A 85 -13.94 -1.13 3.46
CA LYS A 85 -14.88 -0.27 2.72
C LYS A 85 -14.10 0.82 2.01
N ALA A 86 -14.30 0.89 0.70
CA ALA A 86 -13.68 1.91 -0.13
C ALA A 86 -14.63 2.26 -1.28
N SER A 87 -14.62 3.51 -1.68
CA SER A 87 -15.44 4.01 -2.80
C SER A 87 -14.69 5.14 -3.49
N GLY A 88 -15.29 5.69 -4.53
CA GLY A 88 -14.71 6.78 -5.29
C GLY A 88 -13.88 6.29 -6.47
N HIS A 89 -13.29 7.23 -7.19
CA HIS A 89 -12.51 6.96 -8.40
C HIS A 89 -11.03 6.80 -8.10
N LEU A 90 -10.36 5.96 -8.88
CA LEU A 90 -8.91 5.77 -8.79
C LEU A 90 -8.17 6.77 -9.68
N LYS A 91 -8.43 8.06 -9.47
CA LYS A 91 -7.70 9.11 -10.17
C LYS A 91 -6.31 9.25 -9.56
N ILE A 92 -5.27 9.15 -10.39
CA ILE A 92 -3.90 9.30 -9.93
C ILE A 92 -3.59 10.78 -9.72
N GLY A 93 -3.19 11.15 -8.51
CA GLY A 93 -2.76 12.50 -8.17
C GLY A 93 -1.27 12.70 -8.39
N ASP A 94 -0.45 11.82 -7.84
CA ASP A 94 1.02 11.88 -7.96
C ASP A 94 1.50 11.01 -9.12
N LYS A 95 1.53 11.59 -10.31
CA LYS A 95 1.94 10.90 -11.53
C LYS A 95 3.43 10.63 -11.64
N LYS A 96 4.25 11.24 -10.78
CA LYS A 96 5.69 11.01 -10.75
C LYS A 96 6.03 9.69 -10.08
N GLU A 97 5.28 9.31 -9.05
CA GLU A 97 5.53 8.12 -8.26
C GLU A 97 4.82 6.89 -8.82
N ILE A 98 3.55 7.03 -9.21
CA ILE A 98 2.73 5.93 -9.70
C ILE A 98 2.13 6.27 -11.06
N ASP A 99 1.94 5.27 -11.91
CA ASP A 99 1.37 5.46 -13.24
C ASP A 99 0.07 4.68 -13.48
N LYS A 100 -0.29 3.77 -12.58
CA LYS A 100 -1.57 3.04 -12.66
C LYS A 100 -2.09 2.71 -11.28
N ALA A 101 -3.40 2.60 -11.17
CA ALA A 101 -4.10 2.14 -9.98
C ALA A 101 -5.27 1.27 -10.42
N ILE A 102 -5.43 0.09 -9.81
CA ILE A 102 -6.47 -0.86 -10.20
C ILE A 102 -7.00 -1.60 -8.98
N TRP A 103 -8.23 -2.09 -9.12
CA TRP A 103 -8.81 -3.12 -8.25
C TRP A 103 -8.65 -4.46 -8.94
N ARG A 104 -7.99 -5.41 -8.30
CA ARG A 104 -7.83 -6.75 -8.87
C ARG A 104 -7.49 -7.78 -7.80
N LYS A 105 -7.53 -9.06 -8.20
CA LYS A 105 -7.03 -10.13 -7.34
C LYS A 105 -5.52 -9.96 -7.17
N PRO A 106 -4.98 -10.22 -5.97
CA PRO A 106 -3.57 -9.92 -5.68
C PRO A 106 -2.56 -10.95 -6.22
N ARG A 107 -3.00 -11.91 -7.02
CA ARG A 107 -2.14 -12.94 -7.60
C ARG A 107 -2.02 -12.81 -9.11
N GLY A 108 -0.94 -13.36 -9.68
CA GLY A 108 -0.70 -13.27 -11.11
C GLY A 108 -0.18 -11.91 -11.57
N ILE A 109 0.40 -11.14 -10.65
CA ILE A 109 0.93 -9.80 -10.92
C ILE A 109 2.25 -9.64 -10.16
N ARG A 110 3.17 -8.90 -10.73
CA ARG A 110 4.50 -8.68 -10.11
C ARG A 110 4.40 -7.63 -9.02
N LEU A 111 4.56 -8.07 -7.79
CA LEU A 111 4.52 -7.20 -6.61
C LEU A 111 5.93 -6.91 -6.09
N THR A 112 6.05 -5.77 -5.39
CA THR A 112 7.26 -5.52 -4.60
C THR A 112 7.39 -6.58 -3.50
N PRO A 113 8.61 -6.82 -2.97
CA PRO A 113 8.80 -7.86 -1.94
C PRO A 113 7.90 -7.71 -0.72
N THR A 114 7.76 -6.49 -0.18
CA THR A 114 6.88 -6.24 0.97
C THR A 114 5.42 -6.54 0.64
N SER A 115 4.95 -6.08 -0.52
CA SER A 115 3.56 -6.31 -0.93
C SER A 115 3.29 -7.78 -1.19
N ARG A 116 4.25 -8.50 -1.73
CA ARG A 116 4.14 -9.96 -1.91
C ARG A 116 4.02 -10.68 -0.57
N TYR A 117 4.83 -10.30 0.41
CA TYR A 117 4.74 -10.87 1.76
C TYR A 117 3.36 -10.61 2.37
N VAL A 118 2.87 -9.38 2.31
CA VAL A 118 1.55 -8.99 2.83
C VAL A 118 0.44 -9.78 2.14
N ARG A 119 0.49 -9.89 0.82
CA ARG A 119 -0.47 -10.69 0.05
C ARG A 119 -0.51 -12.13 0.54
N ASP A 120 0.66 -12.75 0.72
CA ASP A 120 0.74 -14.16 1.09
C ASP A 120 0.21 -14.40 2.52
N LYS A 121 0.34 -13.42 3.40
CA LYS A 121 -0.18 -13.52 4.77
C LYS A 121 -1.67 -13.22 4.87
N LEU A 122 -2.16 -12.20 4.16
CA LEU A 122 -3.56 -11.80 4.23
C LEU A 122 -4.47 -12.59 3.28
N PHE A 123 -3.92 -13.06 2.18
CA PHE A 123 -4.69 -13.78 1.15
C PHE A 123 -3.99 -15.09 0.78
N PRO A 124 -3.87 -16.02 1.74
CA PRO A 124 -3.21 -17.29 1.45
C PRO A 124 -3.95 -18.10 0.40
N ILE A 125 -3.23 -18.93 -0.34
CA ILE A 125 -3.83 -19.88 -1.27
C ILE A 125 -4.52 -20.96 -0.43
N SER A 126 -5.80 -21.13 -0.68
CA SER A 126 -6.59 -22.19 -0.04
C SER A 126 -6.44 -23.51 -0.78
#